data_2946bde4ec3f53a19624cad650d8e265
#
_entry.id   2946bde4ec3f53a19624cad650d8e265
#
_cell.length_a   1.000
_cell.length_b   1.000
_cell.length_c   1.000
_cell.angle_alpha   90.00
_cell.angle_beta   90.00
_cell.angle_gamma   90.00
#
_symmetry.space_group_name_H-M   'P 1'
#
loop_
_entity.id
_entity.type
_entity.pdbx_description
1 polymer ?
#
loop_
_entity_poly.entity_id
_entity_poly.type
_entity_poly.pdbx_seq_one_letter_code
_entity_poly.pdbx_strand_id
1 'polypeptide(L)'
;MNLTQNDRLKQVTSDTLIVGVDVGSQTHFCRAFDWRGFELSRRVFKFSNTGMGFLTFLRWTEELMNKTEMKKVIVGCEPTGCYWLTFQKFLQDHDVQLVTVNPFTVNRSMELDDNSPEKSDLKDPKTIALLVKDGRFSTSYLPSGVYAEIRE
;
A
#
# COMPACT_ATOMS: atom_id res chain seq x y z
N MET A 1 -19.86 -1.82 5.26
CA MET A 1 -19.83 -1.07 6.53
C MET A 1 -18.90 0.11 6.40
N ASN A 2 -19.37 1.29 6.78
CA ASN A 2 -18.55 2.50 6.76
C ASN A 2 -17.77 2.62 8.07
N LEU A 3 -16.46 2.61 7.98
CA LEU A 3 -15.58 2.77 9.12
C LEU A 3 -15.31 4.26 9.37
N THR A 4 -15.28 4.65 10.62
CA THR A 4 -14.81 5.99 10.99
C THR A 4 -13.29 6.04 10.90
N GLN A 5 -12.71 7.25 10.92
CA GLN A 5 -11.26 7.38 10.94
C GLN A 5 -10.67 6.71 12.19
N ASN A 6 -11.35 6.82 13.33
CA ASN A 6 -10.89 6.15 14.54
C ASN A 6 -10.88 4.63 14.40
N ASP A 7 -11.90 4.07 13.73
CA ASP A 7 -11.93 2.63 13.46
C ASP A 7 -10.75 2.20 12.60
N ARG A 8 -10.40 3.01 11.61
CA ARG A 8 -9.24 2.74 10.76
C ARG A 8 -7.92 2.88 11.53
N LEU A 9 -7.81 3.90 12.37
CA LEU A 9 -6.62 4.09 13.21
C LEU A 9 -6.37 2.90 14.13
N LYS A 10 -7.43 2.27 14.64
CA LYS A 10 -7.29 1.10 15.51
C LYS A 10 -6.65 -0.08 14.80
N GLN A 11 -6.70 -0.14 13.47
CA GLN A 11 -6.05 -1.20 12.72
C GLN A 11 -4.54 -1.02 12.63
N VAL A 12 -4.07 0.21 12.85
CA VAL A 12 -2.64 0.55 12.78
C VAL A 12 -2.07 0.50 14.19
N THR A 13 -1.35 -0.55 14.51
CA THR A 13 -0.79 -0.77 15.83
C THR A 13 0.74 -0.75 15.76
N SER A 14 1.39 -0.82 16.93
CA SER A 14 2.86 -0.86 17.00
C SER A 14 3.44 -2.11 16.30
N ASP A 15 2.62 -3.12 16.06
CA ASP A 15 3.04 -4.36 15.38
C ASP A 15 2.73 -4.35 13.89
N THR A 16 2.26 -3.22 13.35
CA THR A 16 1.83 -3.12 11.96
C THR A 16 2.93 -2.56 11.07
N LEU A 17 3.31 -3.34 10.05
CA LEU A 17 4.14 -2.84 8.96
C LEU A 17 3.23 -2.16 7.95
N ILE A 18 3.53 -0.92 7.60
CA ILE A 18 2.75 -0.16 6.63
C ILE A 18 3.56 -0.05 5.34
N VAL A 19 2.99 -0.51 4.24
CA VAL A 19 3.66 -0.48 2.95
C VAL A 19 2.84 0.39 2.00
N GLY A 20 3.45 1.46 1.50
CA GLY A 20 2.85 2.26 0.43
C GLY A 20 3.36 1.79 -0.91
N VAL A 21 2.45 1.59 -1.86
CA VAL A 21 2.80 1.10 -3.19
C VAL A 21 2.31 2.07 -4.25
N ASP A 22 3.23 2.50 -5.09
CA ASP A 22 2.93 3.25 -6.31
C ASP A 22 2.78 2.24 -7.43
N VAL A 23 1.54 2.04 -7.88
CA VAL A 23 1.19 1.01 -8.86
C VAL A 23 1.44 1.51 -10.27
N GLY A 24 2.19 0.74 -11.04
CA GLY A 24 2.43 1.01 -12.45
C GLY A 24 1.99 -0.12 -13.34
N SER A 25 2.05 0.07 -14.64
CA SER A 25 1.64 -0.95 -15.60
C SER A 25 2.62 -2.10 -15.69
N GLN A 26 3.90 -1.84 -15.54
CA GLN A 26 4.95 -2.85 -15.66
C GLN A 26 5.71 -3.05 -14.36
N THR A 27 5.91 -1.99 -13.59
CA THR A 27 6.70 -2.01 -12.37
C THR A 27 5.97 -1.24 -11.29
N HIS A 28 6.00 -1.80 -10.08
CA HIS A 28 5.49 -1.15 -8.89
C HIS A 28 6.66 -0.74 -8.01
N PHE A 29 6.47 0.35 -7.27
CA PHE A 29 7.47 0.88 -6.34
C PHE A 29 6.85 0.94 -4.95
N CYS A 30 7.60 0.52 -3.92
CA CYS A 30 7.05 0.53 -2.56
C CYS A 30 8.11 0.88 -1.52
N ARG A 31 7.62 1.37 -0.39
CA ARG A 31 8.43 1.69 0.78
C ARG A 31 7.64 1.28 2.03
N ALA A 32 8.34 0.94 3.10
CA ALA A 32 7.71 0.41 4.31
C ALA A 32 8.04 1.28 5.52
N PHE A 33 7.04 1.44 6.39
CA PHE A 33 7.10 2.31 7.55
C PHE A 33 6.47 1.62 8.76
N ASP A 34 6.81 2.09 9.95
CA ASP A 34 6.11 1.69 11.16
C ASP A 34 4.93 2.63 11.47
N TRP A 35 4.24 2.38 12.57
CA TRP A 35 3.06 3.16 12.96
C TRP A 35 3.39 4.62 13.28
N ARG A 36 4.65 4.95 13.54
CA ARG A 36 5.08 6.33 13.81
C ARG A 36 5.43 7.08 12.53
N GLY A 37 5.55 6.38 11.41
CA GLY A 37 6.05 6.95 10.17
C GLY A 37 7.55 6.84 9.99
N PHE A 38 8.22 6.06 10.85
CA PHE A 38 9.65 5.78 10.71
C PHE A 38 9.82 4.76 9.57
N GLU A 39 10.70 5.07 8.63
CA GLU A 39 10.91 4.19 7.48
C GLU A 39 11.75 2.98 7.87
N LEU A 40 11.22 1.81 7.57
CA LEU A 40 11.88 0.53 7.84
C LEU A 40 12.60 -0.01 6.61
N SER A 41 12.17 0.39 5.41
CA SER A 41 12.87 0.04 4.19
C SER A 41 14.07 0.96 4.00
N ARG A 42 15.20 0.39 3.55
CA ARG A 42 16.41 1.20 3.33
C ARG A 42 16.29 2.08 2.10
N ARG A 43 15.53 1.61 1.11
CA ARG A 43 15.34 2.29 -0.16
C ARG A 43 14.07 1.76 -0.81
N VAL A 44 13.65 2.43 -1.88
CA VAL A 44 12.49 1.99 -2.65
C VAL A 44 12.73 0.58 -3.16
N PHE A 45 11.74 -0.27 -2.97
CA PHE A 45 11.74 -1.63 -3.49
C PHE A 45 10.90 -1.68 -4.76
N LYS A 46 11.42 -2.30 -5.80
CA LYS A 46 10.74 -2.44 -7.08
C LYS A 46 10.31 -3.89 -7.29
N PHE A 47 9.13 -4.08 -7.84
CA PHE A 47 8.70 -5.43 -8.22
C PHE A 47 7.83 -5.33 -9.48
N SER A 48 7.90 -6.35 -10.32
CA SER A 48 7.18 -6.35 -11.60
C SER A 48 5.69 -6.61 -11.41
N ASN A 49 4.88 -6.12 -12.34
CA ASN A 49 3.44 -6.36 -12.38
C ASN A 49 3.15 -7.74 -12.98
N THR A 50 3.64 -8.79 -12.32
CA THR A 50 3.51 -10.19 -12.71
C THR A 50 3.34 -11.03 -11.46
N GLY A 51 2.87 -12.28 -11.63
CA GLY A 51 2.78 -13.21 -10.50
C GLY A 51 4.11 -13.40 -9.80
N MET A 52 5.21 -13.50 -10.55
CA MET A 52 6.54 -13.60 -9.98
C MET A 52 6.93 -12.36 -9.18
N GLY A 53 6.60 -11.19 -9.71
CA GLY A 53 6.86 -9.93 -9.02
C GLY A 53 6.08 -9.84 -7.71
N PHE A 54 4.84 -10.27 -7.71
CA PHE A 54 4.00 -10.26 -6.51
C PHE A 54 4.54 -11.21 -5.44
N LEU A 55 5.04 -12.38 -5.85
CA LEU A 55 5.69 -13.31 -4.91
C LEU A 55 6.96 -12.70 -4.33
N THR A 56 7.73 -11.99 -5.15
CA THR A 56 8.92 -11.27 -4.69
C THR A 56 8.55 -10.21 -3.66
N PHE A 57 7.44 -9.50 -3.90
CA PHE A 57 6.91 -8.52 -2.95
C PHE A 57 6.55 -9.16 -1.61
N LEU A 58 5.82 -10.30 -1.64
CA LEU A 58 5.46 -11.00 -0.41
C LEU A 58 6.68 -11.44 0.37
N ARG A 59 7.68 -11.97 -0.32
CA ARG A 59 8.93 -12.39 0.33
C ARG A 59 9.63 -11.21 0.98
N TRP A 60 9.67 -10.08 0.28
CA TRP A 60 10.27 -8.86 0.81
C TRP A 60 9.56 -8.39 2.08
N THR A 61 8.22 -8.39 2.07
CA THR A 61 7.44 -7.99 3.25
C THR A 61 7.65 -8.95 4.42
N GLU A 62 7.69 -10.26 4.16
CA GLU A 62 7.89 -11.27 5.19
C GLU A 62 9.28 -11.13 5.83
N GLU A 63 10.31 -10.93 5.02
CA GLU A 63 11.66 -10.72 5.53
C GLU A 63 11.74 -9.47 6.39
N LEU A 64 11.09 -8.40 5.95
CA LEU A 64 11.09 -7.14 6.69
C LEU A 64 10.31 -7.27 7.99
N MET A 65 9.16 -7.96 7.98
CA MET A 65 8.39 -8.21 9.18
C MET A 65 9.18 -9.02 10.21
N ASN A 66 9.88 -10.06 9.77
CA ASN A 66 10.70 -10.88 10.66
C ASN A 66 11.86 -10.07 11.25
N LYS A 67 12.50 -9.26 10.42
CA LYS A 67 13.64 -8.44 10.84
C LYS A 67 13.24 -7.35 11.83
N THR A 68 12.05 -6.80 11.70
CA THR A 68 11.55 -5.71 12.52
C THR A 68 10.56 -6.17 13.60
N GLU A 69 10.32 -7.47 13.68
CA GLU A 69 9.40 -8.09 14.66
C GLU A 69 7.95 -7.59 14.53
N MET A 70 7.55 -7.23 13.31
CA MET A 70 6.18 -6.85 13.03
C MET A 70 5.31 -8.09 12.82
N LYS A 71 4.04 -8.01 13.20
CA LYS A 71 3.14 -9.16 13.19
C LYS A 71 2.08 -9.10 12.10
N LYS A 72 1.81 -7.92 11.57
CA LYS A 72 0.85 -7.79 10.47
C LYS A 72 1.32 -6.72 9.50
N VAL A 73 0.73 -6.72 8.31
CA VAL A 73 1.06 -5.76 7.26
C VAL A 73 -0.23 -5.18 6.70
N ILE A 74 -0.20 -3.87 6.43
CA ILE A 74 -1.25 -3.18 5.68
C ILE A 74 -0.59 -2.57 4.46
N VAL A 75 -1.07 -2.92 3.28
CA VAL A 75 -0.56 -2.40 2.03
C VAL A 75 -1.53 -1.35 1.50
N GLY A 76 -1.03 -0.17 1.16
CA GLY A 76 -1.85 0.90 0.62
C GLY A 76 -1.45 1.27 -0.80
N CYS A 77 -2.42 1.64 -1.62
CA CYS A 77 -2.18 2.13 -2.98
C CYS A 77 -3.30 3.08 -3.40
N GLU A 78 -3.07 3.82 -4.48
CA GLU A 78 -4.14 4.59 -5.12
C GLU A 78 -4.92 3.68 -6.07
N PRO A 79 -6.28 3.75 -6.05
CA PRO A 79 -7.10 2.91 -6.93
C PRO A 79 -7.26 3.55 -8.31
N THR A 80 -6.16 3.87 -8.99
CA THR A 80 -6.18 4.47 -10.32
C THR A 80 -5.84 3.44 -11.38
N GLY A 81 -6.54 3.48 -12.50
CA GLY A 81 -6.36 2.52 -13.58
C GLY A 81 -6.85 1.14 -13.20
N CYS A 82 -6.36 0.12 -13.89
CA CYS A 82 -6.78 -1.27 -13.68
C CYS A 82 -5.70 -2.16 -13.06
N TYR A 83 -4.45 -1.69 -13.01
CA TYR A 83 -3.33 -2.55 -12.61
C TYR A 83 -3.34 -2.89 -11.11
N TRP A 84 -3.92 -2.03 -10.27
CA TRP A 84 -4.03 -2.30 -8.84
C TRP A 84 -4.98 -3.46 -8.53
N LEU A 85 -5.95 -3.74 -9.42
CA LEU A 85 -6.95 -4.79 -9.19
C LEU A 85 -6.30 -6.18 -9.19
N THR A 86 -5.39 -6.43 -10.10
CA THR A 86 -4.67 -7.70 -10.16
C THR A 86 -3.82 -7.89 -8.90
N PHE A 87 -3.16 -6.84 -8.48
CA PHE A 87 -2.36 -6.85 -7.26
C PHE A 87 -3.24 -7.08 -6.03
N GLN A 88 -4.39 -6.41 -5.97
CA GLN A 88 -5.33 -6.62 -4.86
C GLN A 88 -5.81 -8.05 -4.79
N LYS A 89 -6.19 -8.63 -5.93
CA LYS A 89 -6.66 -10.02 -5.95
C LYS A 89 -5.58 -10.96 -5.45
N PHE A 90 -4.36 -10.74 -5.87
CA PHE A 90 -3.23 -11.55 -5.41
C PHE A 90 -3.05 -11.47 -3.90
N LEU A 91 -3.05 -10.24 -3.36
CA LEU A 91 -2.88 -10.04 -1.92
C LEU A 91 -4.05 -10.62 -1.13
N GLN A 92 -5.28 -10.46 -1.63
CA GLN A 92 -6.46 -11.00 -1.00
C GLN A 92 -6.39 -12.53 -0.92
N ASP A 93 -5.90 -13.19 -1.97
CA ASP A 93 -5.73 -14.63 -2.00
C ASP A 93 -4.65 -15.11 -1.04
N HIS A 94 -3.76 -14.24 -0.62
CA HIS A 94 -2.68 -14.55 0.32
C HIS A 94 -2.92 -13.94 1.70
N ASP A 95 -4.15 -13.53 1.99
CA ASP A 95 -4.56 -12.97 3.28
C ASP A 95 -3.77 -11.72 3.69
N VAL A 96 -3.37 -10.91 2.72
CA VAL A 96 -2.71 -9.63 2.95
C VAL A 96 -3.71 -8.51 2.69
N GLN A 97 -3.89 -7.63 3.68
CA GLN A 97 -4.83 -6.53 3.57
C GLN A 97 -4.30 -5.44 2.65
N LEU A 98 -5.08 -5.10 1.64
CA LEU A 98 -4.83 -3.94 0.79
C LEU A 98 -5.91 -2.89 1.08
N VAL A 99 -5.48 -1.64 1.26
CA VAL A 99 -6.37 -0.49 1.43
C VAL A 99 -6.07 0.52 0.34
N THR A 100 -7.03 1.40 0.08
CA THR A 100 -6.86 2.42 -0.97
C THR A 100 -6.87 3.81 -0.36
N VAL A 101 -6.10 4.72 -0.97
CA VAL A 101 -6.06 6.13 -0.59
C VAL A 101 -6.55 6.98 -1.75
N ASN A 102 -7.11 8.15 -1.43
CA ASN A 102 -7.67 9.04 -2.45
C ASN A 102 -6.53 9.71 -3.22
N PRO A 103 -6.51 9.63 -4.57
CA PRO A 103 -5.45 10.23 -5.38
C PRO A 103 -5.32 11.74 -5.17
N PHE A 104 -6.43 12.45 -4.99
CA PHE A 104 -6.41 13.88 -4.73
C PHE A 104 -5.70 14.19 -3.40
N THR A 105 -5.99 13.41 -2.36
CA THR A 105 -5.35 13.57 -1.07
C THR A 105 -3.85 13.28 -1.15
N VAL A 106 -3.45 12.28 -1.93
CA VAL A 106 -2.04 11.97 -2.15
C VAL A 106 -1.32 13.17 -2.75
N ASN A 107 -1.87 13.76 -3.80
CA ASN A 107 -1.25 14.91 -4.45
C ASN A 107 -1.10 16.09 -3.49
N ARG A 108 -2.13 16.41 -2.72
CA ARG A 108 -2.07 17.50 -1.76
C ARG A 108 -1.05 17.24 -0.66
N SER A 109 -0.99 16.03 -0.16
CA SER A 109 -0.04 15.66 0.89
C SER A 109 1.40 15.75 0.40
N MET A 110 1.66 15.40 -0.85
CA MET A 110 2.99 15.54 -1.44
C MET A 110 3.42 16.99 -1.53
N GLU A 111 2.50 17.88 -1.90
CA GLU A 111 2.79 19.31 -1.96
C GLU A 111 3.13 19.89 -0.60
N LEU A 112 2.48 19.42 0.46
CA LEU A 112 2.71 19.87 1.82
C LEU A 112 4.00 19.30 2.41
N ASP A 113 4.30 18.05 2.10
CA ASP A 113 5.45 17.34 2.66
C ASP A 113 6.76 17.80 2.04
N ASP A 114 6.73 18.21 0.77
CA ASP A 114 7.92 18.63 0.05
C ASP A 114 7.57 19.84 -0.82
N ASN A 115 8.28 20.92 -0.62
CA ASN A 115 8.08 22.15 -1.40
C ASN A 115 8.48 21.99 -2.87
N SER A 116 9.05 20.85 -3.25
CA SER A 116 9.39 20.55 -4.63
C SER A 116 8.13 20.20 -5.41
N PRO A 117 7.89 20.83 -6.57
CA PRO A 117 6.77 20.46 -7.43
C PRO A 117 6.97 19.14 -8.16
N GLU A 118 8.14 18.54 -8.06
CA GLU A 118 8.43 17.31 -8.77
C GLU A 118 7.77 16.11 -8.12
N LYS A 119 6.97 15.40 -8.89
CA LYS A 119 6.51 14.07 -8.53
C LYS A 119 7.59 13.09 -8.91
N SER A 120 7.93 12.20 -7.99
CA SER A 120 8.84 11.12 -8.31
C SER A 120 8.29 9.84 -7.72
N ASP A 121 8.64 8.72 -8.33
CA ASP A 121 8.25 7.38 -7.84
C ASP A 121 8.80 7.13 -6.42
N LEU A 122 9.76 7.93 -5.99
CA LEU A 122 10.32 7.82 -4.65
C LEU A 122 9.42 8.42 -3.59
N LYS A 123 8.61 9.43 -3.95
CA LYS A 123 7.76 10.16 -3.00
C LYS A 123 6.39 9.55 -2.83
N ASP A 124 5.77 9.10 -3.91
CA ASP A 124 4.41 8.57 -3.87
C ASP A 124 4.24 7.42 -2.86
N PRO A 125 5.13 6.41 -2.82
CA PRO A 125 4.98 5.34 -1.84
C PRO A 125 5.01 5.83 -0.40
N LYS A 126 5.86 6.80 -0.08
CA LYS A 126 5.92 7.36 1.27
C LYS A 126 4.63 8.07 1.62
N THR A 127 4.15 8.93 0.73
CA THR A 127 2.92 9.70 0.96
C THR A 127 1.74 8.76 1.18
N ILE A 128 1.63 7.71 0.37
CA ILE A 128 0.58 6.71 0.49
C ILE A 128 0.68 6.02 1.86
N ALA A 129 1.87 5.61 2.26
CA ALA A 129 2.06 4.93 3.55
C ALA A 129 1.68 5.84 4.73
N LEU A 130 2.03 7.12 4.68
CA LEU A 130 1.73 8.06 5.75
C LEU A 130 0.22 8.32 5.85
N LEU A 131 -0.50 8.33 4.74
CA LEU A 131 -1.96 8.43 4.77
C LEU A 131 -2.58 7.21 5.42
N VAL A 132 -2.06 6.02 5.13
CA VAL A 132 -2.52 4.79 5.79
C VAL A 132 -2.26 4.87 7.29
N LYS A 133 -1.08 5.31 7.67
CA LYS A 133 -0.72 5.48 9.08
C LYS A 133 -1.73 6.36 9.82
N ASP A 134 -2.20 7.40 9.17
CA ASP A 134 -3.13 8.36 9.77
C ASP A 134 -4.59 7.94 9.68
N GLY A 135 -4.87 6.73 9.22
CA GLY A 135 -6.24 6.24 9.10
C GLY A 135 -7.01 6.85 7.92
N ARG A 136 -6.31 7.48 6.99
CA ARG A 136 -6.92 8.13 5.83
C ARG A 136 -6.93 7.19 4.64
N PHE A 137 -7.66 6.10 4.79
CA PHE A 137 -7.74 5.07 3.77
C PHE A 137 -9.14 4.46 3.75
N SER A 138 -9.46 3.75 2.67
CA SER A 138 -10.69 2.98 2.56
C SER A 138 -10.32 1.50 2.48
N THR A 139 -11.11 0.68 3.16
CA THR A 139 -10.93 -0.76 3.03
C THR A 139 -11.49 -1.20 1.69
N SER A 140 -10.82 -2.18 1.09
CA SER A 140 -11.19 -2.67 -0.22
C SER A 140 -11.21 -4.19 -0.20
N TYR A 141 -12.33 -4.74 -0.66
CA TYR A 141 -12.51 -6.17 -0.77
C TYR A 141 -13.21 -6.47 -2.09
N LEU A 142 -12.65 -7.39 -2.87
CA LEU A 142 -13.25 -7.80 -4.12
C LEU A 142 -13.86 -9.19 -3.96
N PRO A 143 -15.20 -9.31 -3.92
CA PRO A 143 -15.82 -10.62 -3.97
C PRO A 143 -15.46 -11.32 -5.28
N SER A 144 -15.36 -12.66 -5.23
CA SER A 144 -14.95 -13.45 -6.41
C SER A 144 -15.78 -13.15 -7.64
N GLY A 145 -17.10 -12.96 -7.47
CA GLY A 145 -17.97 -12.65 -8.60
C GLY A 145 -17.66 -11.32 -9.25
N VAL A 146 -17.44 -10.29 -8.43
CA VAL A 146 -17.10 -8.94 -8.94
C VAL A 146 -15.76 -8.98 -9.66
N TYR A 147 -14.80 -9.69 -9.11
CA TYR A 147 -13.49 -9.81 -9.72
C TYR A 147 -13.57 -10.53 -11.06
N ALA A 148 -14.39 -11.58 -11.16
CA ALA A 148 -14.58 -12.31 -12.40
C ALA A 148 -15.17 -11.42 -13.49
N GLU A 149 -16.12 -10.55 -13.13
CA GLU A 149 -16.72 -9.59 -14.07
C GLU A 149 -15.69 -8.57 -14.55
N ILE A 150 -14.84 -8.09 -13.67
CA ILE A 150 -13.80 -7.12 -14.02
C ILE A 150 -12.79 -7.72 -14.99
N ARG A 151 -12.48 -9.01 -14.85
CA ARG A 151 -11.52 -9.69 -15.73
C ARG A 151 -12.03 -9.85 -17.16
N GLU A 152 -13.31 -9.91 -17.35
CA GLU A 152 -13.91 -10.03 -18.66
C GLU A 152 -14.00 -8.67 -19.35
#